data_2b04c658bb79356f69b1540e6f8189a6
#
_entry.id   2b04c658bb79356f69b1540e6f8189a6
#
_cell.length_a   1.000
_cell.length_b   1.000
_cell.length_c   1.000
_cell.angle_alpha   90.00
_cell.angle_beta   90.00
_cell.angle_gamma   90.00
#
_symmetry.space_group_name_H-M   'P 1'
#
loop_
_entity.id
_entity.type
_entity.pdbx_description
1 polymer ?
#
loop_
_entity_poly.entity_id
_entity_poly.type
_entity_poly.pdbx_seq_one_letter_code
_entity_poly.pdbx_strand_id
1 'polypeptide(L)'
;MVREQHTTFVEPFCGGSSVGLALLSAGIIDKLILNDLDTGVYSLFHTICTNPDPLADRINEFVPSKESYFRFRSSILSGYAGLSELEAGFEFLAVNRMAYSGICKANPMGNIAARYNPEDLVNRIYKIASIADRISVIHSDAAKVIEDYYWDQAATLFIDPPYYVKGKALYNKFFTDA
;
A
#
# COMPACT_ATOMS: atom_id res chain seq x y z
N MET A 1 1.14 -7.36 36.69
CA MET A 1 0.88 -6.23 35.77
C MET A 1 0.46 -6.87 34.46
N VAL A 2 -0.85 -6.97 34.21
CA VAL A 2 -1.39 -7.50 32.96
C VAL A 2 -1.02 -6.46 31.91
N ARG A 3 -0.20 -6.82 30.90
CA ARG A 3 -0.03 -6.00 29.71
C ARG A 3 -1.40 -5.92 29.05
N GLU A 4 -1.99 -4.74 28.96
CA GLU A 4 -3.09 -4.50 28.04
C GLU A 4 -2.56 -4.86 26.64
N GLN A 5 -3.00 -5.98 26.12
CA GLN A 5 -2.64 -6.41 24.76
C GLN A 5 -3.54 -5.63 23.83
N HIS A 6 -2.97 -4.62 23.18
CA HIS A 6 -3.59 -4.02 22.00
C HIS A 6 -3.53 -5.05 20.89
N THR A 7 -4.63 -5.77 20.70
CA THR A 7 -4.70 -6.89 19.75
C THR A 7 -4.87 -6.41 18.31
N THR A 8 -5.38 -5.20 18.14
CA THR A 8 -5.64 -4.60 16.81
C THR A 8 -4.70 -3.41 16.57
N PHE A 9 -4.01 -3.42 15.42
CA PHE A 9 -3.20 -2.29 14.97
C PHE A 9 -3.84 -1.67 13.73
N VAL A 10 -4.03 -0.36 13.75
CA VAL A 10 -4.76 0.36 12.71
C VAL A 10 -3.84 1.40 12.06
N GLU A 11 -3.66 1.31 10.76
CA GLU A 11 -2.91 2.28 9.95
C GLU A 11 -3.88 3.05 9.04
N PRO A 12 -4.38 4.24 9.45
CA PRO A 12 -5.28 5.06 8.64
C PRO A 12 -4.65 5.60 7.34
N PHE A 13 -3.32 5.62 7.28
CA PHE A 13 -2.49 5.97 6.13
C PHE A 13 -1.44 4.88 5.97
N CYS A 14 -1.83 3.72 5.45
CA CYS A 14 -0.97 2.54 5.54
C CYS A 14 0.23 2.59 4.58
N GLY A 15 0.12 3.27 3.43
CA GLY A 15 1.18 3.30 2.43
C GLY A 15 1.76 1.91 2.17
N GLY A 16 3.01 1.66 2.55
CA GLY A 16 3.65 0.35 2.45
C GLY A 16 3.49 -0.56 3.67
N SER A 17 2.83 -0.11 4.72
CA SER A 17 2.55 -0.84 5.97
C SER A 17 3.75 -1.63 6.56
N SER A 18 4.93 -1.06 6.51
CA SER A 18 6.13 -1.77 6.98
C SER A 18 6.10 -2.06 8.49
N VAL A 19 5.49 -1.17 9.28
CA VAL A 19 5.35 -1.32 10.74
C VAL A 19 4.29 -2.35 11.08
N GLY A 20 3.07 -2.19 10.58
CA GLY A 20 1.95 -3.10 10.86
C GLY A 20 2.23 -4.53 10.44
N LEU A 21 2.75 -4.73 9.22
CA LEU A 21 3.13 -6.05 8.73
C LEU A 21 4.25 -6.70 9.55
N ALA A 22 5.24 -5.93 10.01
CA ALA A 22 6.30 -6.45 10.86
C ALA A 22 5.75 -6.89 12.23
N LEU A 23 4.89 -6.08 12.87
CA LEU A 23 4.26 -6.41 14.15
C LEU A 23 3.36 -7.65 14.04
N LEU A 24 2.54 -7.74 12.98
CA LEU A 24 1.67 -8.88 12.73
C LEU A 24 2.46 -10.15 12.49
N SER A 25 3.51 -10.09 11.66
CA SER A 25 4.39 -11.23 11.36
C SER A 25 5.16 -11.71 12.60
N ALA A 26 5.52 -10.80 13.49
CA ALA A 26 6.18 -11.13 14.77
C ALA A 26 5.21 -11.64 15.84
N GLY A 27 3.91 -11.70 15.59
CA GLY A 27 2.89 -12.10 16.57
C GLY A 27 2.74 -11.13 17.74
N ILE A 28 3.12 -9.86 17.56
CA ILE A 28 2.99 -8.80 18.58
C ILE A 28 1.56 -8.27 18.61
N ILE A 29 0.88 -8.28 17.46
CA ILE A 29 -0.53 -7.94 17.29
C ILE A 29 -1.28 -9.12 16.66
N ASP A 30 -2.58 -9.21 16.93
CA ASP A 30 -3.44 -10.27 16.40
C ASP A 30 -4.11 -9.87 15.10
N LYS A 31 -4.42 -8.59 14.93
CA LYS A 31 -5.16 -8.06 13.78
C LYS A 31 -4.54 -6.76 13.28
N LEU A 32 -4.50 -6.61 11.95
CA LEU A 32 -4.02 -5.42 11.25
C LEU A 32 -5.13 -4.84 10.38
N ILE A 33 -5.41 -3.56 10.56
CA ILE A 33 -6.33 -2.80 9.72
C ILE A 33 -5.50 -1.84 8.87
N LEU A 34 -5.54 -2.04 7.56
CA LEU A 34 -4.88 -1.21 6.56
C LEU A 34 -5.90 -0.31 5.88
N ASN A 35 -5.68 0.99 5.94
CA ASN A 35 -6.48 1.94 5.17
C ASN A 35 -5.57 2.86 4.37
N ASP A 36 -5.96 3.13 3.14
CA ASP A 36 -5.36 4.20 2.35
C ASP A 36 -6.41 4.79 1.39
N LEU A 37 -6.32 6.10 1.16
CA LEU A 37 -7.21 6.79 0.22
C LEU A 37 -6.71 6.65 -1.24
N ASP A 38 -5.45 6.25 -1.45
CA ASP A 38 -4.92 5.96 -2.79
C ASP A 38 -5.45 4.60 -3.27
N THR A 39 -6.20 4.63 -4.37
CA THR A 39 -6.79 3.43 -4.97
C THR A 39 -5.75 2.36 -5.29
N GLY A 40 -4.54 2.74 -5.73
CA GLY A 40 -3.48 1.77 -6.04
C GLY A 40 -2.94 1.07 -4.79
N VAL A 41 -2.77 1.80 -3.68
CA VAL A 41 -2.36 1.22 -2.39
C VAL A 41 -3.42 0.25 -1.88
N TYR A 42 -4.68 0.71 -1.82
CA TYR A 42 -5.80 -0.13 -1.45
C TYR A 42 -5.88 -1.40 -2.30
N SER A 43 -5.91 -1.23 -3.64
CA SER A 43 -6.04 -2.33 -4.59
C SER A 43 -4.90 -3.34 -4.48
N LEU A 44 -3.68 -2.88 -4.24
CA LEU A 44 -2.53 -3.76 -4.04
C LEU A 44 -2.74 -4.68 -2.83
N PHE A 45 -3.02 -4.11 -1.65
CA PHE A 45 -3.21 -4.92 -0.46
C PHE A 45 -4.47 -5.77 -0.50
N HIS A 46 -5.57 -5.25 -1.05
CA HIS A 46 -6.79 -6.01 -1.20
C HIS A 46 -6.61 -7.21 -2.12
N THR A 47 -5.96 -7.03 -3.28
CA THR A 47 -5.62 -8.15 -4.18
C THR A 47 -4.71 -9.18 -3.49
N ILE A 48 -3.68 -8.74 -2.76
CA ILE A 48 -2.79 -9.65 -2.02
C ILE A 48 -3.59 -10.50 -1.01
N CYS A 49 -4.53 -9.89 -0.30
CA CYS A 49 -5.29 -10.57 0.74
C CYS A 49 -6.43 -11.45 0.22
N THR A 50 -6.92 -11.21 -1.00
CA THR A 50 -8.09 -11.93 -1.55
C THR A 50 -7.74 -12.93 -2.63
N ASN A 51 -6.84 -12.58 -3.56
CA ASN A 51 -6.42 -13.43 -4.67
C ASN A 51 -5.02 -13.04 -5.18
N PRO A 52 -3.93 -13.50 -4.55
CA PRO A 52 -2.57 -13.07 -4.88
C PRO A 52 -2.03 -13.63 -6.20
N ASP A 53 -2.53 -14.78 -6.69
CA ASP A 53 -1.94 -15.50 -7.84
C ASP A 53 -1.92 -14.67 -9.13
N PRO A 54 -3.02 -14.02 -9.56
CA PRO A 54 -2.99 -13.18 -10.77
C PRO A 54 -2.01 -12.01 -10.66
N LEU A 55 -1.82 -11.47 -9.46
CA LEU A 55 -0.85 -10.40 -9.23
C LEU A 55 0.59 -10.93 -9.32
N ALA A 56 0.85 -12.11 -8.77
CA ALA A 56 2.15 -12.77 -8.87
C ALA A 56 2.51 -13.11 -10.32
N ASP A 57 1.55 -13.64 -11.09
CA ASP A 57 1.72 -13.92 -12.53
C ASP A 57 2.04 -12.62 -13.28
N ARG A 58 1.27 -11.58 -13.05
CA ARG A 58 1.45 -10.26 -13.67
C ARG A 58 2.83 -9.66 -13.39
N ILE A 59 3.35 -9.85 -12.17
CA ILE A 59 4.69 -9.41 -11.77
C ILE A 59 5.77 -10.21 -12.51
N ASN A 60 5.63 -11.52 -12.63
CA ASN A 60 6.59 -12.37 -13.28
C ASN A 60 6.70 -12.12 -14.80
N GLU A 61 5.58 -11.81 -15.44
CA GLU A 61 5.50 -11.54 -16.88
C GLU A 61 5.99 -10.13 -17.26
N PHE A 62 6.03 -9.20 -16.31
CA PHE A 62 6.32 -7.81 -16.61
C PHE A 62 7.81 -7.52 -16.76
N VAL A 63 8.14 -6.86 -17.86
CA VAL A 63 9.50 -6.33 -18.11
C VAL A 63 9.48 -4.80 -17.97
N PRO A 64 10.17 -4.23 -16.97
CA PRO A 64 10.24 -2.79 -16.75
C PRO A 64 10.83 -2.03 -17.95
N SER A 65 10.14 -0.96 -18.37
CA SER A 65 10.59 -0.05 -19.40
C SER A 65 10.20 1.40 -19.10
N LYS A 66 10.87 2.37 -19.70
CA LYS A 66 10.48 3.79 -19.57
C LYS A 66 9.09 4.05 -20.13
N GLU A 67 8.73 3.37 -21.20
CA GLU A 67 7.40 3.48 -21.82
C GLU A 67 6.32 3.01 -20.85
N SER A 68 6.46 1.80 -20.27
CA SER A 68 5.53 1.29 -19.27
C SER A 68 5.47 2.18 -18.03
N TYR A 69 6.61 2.73 -17.59
CA TYR A 69 6.64 3.67 -16.48
C TYR A 69 5.75 4.88 -16.72
N PHE A 70 5.89 5.57 -17.85
CA PHE A 70 5.11 6.77 -18.14
C PHE A 70 3.63 6.46 -18.37
N ARG A 71 3.31 5.32 -19.00
CA ARG A 71 1.93 4.86 -19.18
C ARG A 71 1.26 4.62 -17.82
N PHE A 72 1.86 3.82 -16.95
CA PHE A 72 1.33 3.53 -15.63
C PHE A 72 1.24 4.76 -14.74
N ARG A 73 2.27 5.62 -14.77
CA ARG A 73 2.22 6.90 -14.06
C ARG A 73 1.05 7.77 -14.53
N SER A 74 0.73 7.77 -15.80
CA SER A 74 -0.44 8.50 -16.34
C SER A 74 -1.75 7.94 -15.78
N SER A 75 -1.90 6.61 -15.72
CA SER A 75 -3.06 5.95 -15.10
C SER A 75 -3.21 6.34 -13.62
N ILE A 76 -2.10 6.32 -12.87
CA ILE A 76 -2.09 6.73 -11.46
C ILE A 76 -2.55 8.18 -11.31
N LEU A 77 -2.00 9.10 -12.11
CA LEU A 77 -2.34 10.53 -12.05
C LEU A 77 -3.79 10.83 -12.49
N SER A 78 -4.39 9.97 -13.30
CA SER A 78 -5.81 10.04 -13.69
C SER A 78 -6.76 9.31 -12.71
N GLY A 79 -6.24 8.83 -11.58
CA GLY A 79 -7.03 8.13 -10.55
C GLY A 79 -7.41 6.71 -10.93
N TYR A 80 -6.59 6.03 -11.74
CA TYR A 80 -6.78 4.64 -12.18
C TYR A 80 -8.07 4.40 -12.99
N ALA A 81 -8.54 5.43 -13.69
CA ALA A 81 -9.80 5.39 -14.41
C ALA A 81 -9.84 4.23 -15.43
N GLY A 82 -10.86 3.37 -15.33
CA GLY A 82 -11.08 2.23 -16.23
C GLY A 82 -10.22 1.00 -15.95
N LEU A 83 -9.33 1.02 -14.95
CA LEU A 83 -8.55 -0.15 -14.56
C LEU A 83 -9.36 -1.07 -13.63
N SER A 84 -9.09 -2.37 -13.73
CA SER A 84 -9.48 -3.32 -12.70
C SER A 84 -8.67 -3.11 -11.42
N GLU A 85 -9.14 -3.65 -10.31
CA GLU A 85 -8.42 -3.61 -9.04
C GLU A 85 -7.03 -4.25 -9.15
N LEU A 86 -6.93 -5.40 -9.80
CA LEU A 86 -5.66 -6.06 -10.09
C LEU A 86 -4.68 -5.13 -10.82
N GLU A 87 -5.12 -4.49 -11.91
CA GLU A 87 -4.25 -3.62 -12.70
C GLU A 87 -3.89 -2.34 -11.94
N ALA A 88 -4.81 -1.76 -11.17
CA ALA A 88 -4.52 -0.59 -10.34
C ALA A 88 -3.44 -0.89 -9.28
N GLY A 89 -3.55 -2.00 -8.58
CA GLY A 89 -2.56 -2.45 -7.60
C GLY A 89 -1.21 -2.79 -8.24
N PHE A 90 -1.23 -3.48 -9.37
CA PHE A 90 -0.02 -3.82 -10.13
C PHE A 90 0.69 -2.57 -10.67
N GLU A 91 -0.02 -1.65 -11.32
CA GLU A 91 0.58 -0.43 -11.88
C GLU A 91 1.18 0.46 -10.78
N PHE A 92 0.50 0.58 -9.63
CA PHE A 92 1.04 1.25 -8.46
C PHE A 92 2.35 0.61 -7.99
N LEU A 93 2.38 -0.71 -7.78
CA LEU A 93 3.58 -1.44 -7.37
C LEU A 93 4.72 -1.26 -8.38
N ALA A 94 4.44 -1.42 -9.67
CA ALA A 94 5.44 -1.32 -10.72
C ALA A 94 6.05 0.10 -10.76
N VAL A 95 5.23 1.16 -10.73
CA VAL A 95 5.72 2.54 -10.71
C VAL A 95 6.53 2.80 -9.44
N ASN A 96 6.07 2.36 -8.27
CA ASN A 96 6.82 2.49 -7.02
C ASN A 96 8.22 1.83 -7.10
N ARG A 97 8.34 0.69 -7.77
CA ARG A 97 9.65 0.02 -7.96
C ARG A 97 10.53 0.71 -9.00
N MET A 98 9.94 1.33 -10.03
CA MET A 98 10.66 2.01 -11.11
C MET A 98 10.99 3.48 -10.80
N ALA A 99 10.25 4.12 -9.91
CA ALA A 99 10.40 5.53 -9.55
C ALA A 99 11.61 5.79 -8.64
N TYR A 100 12.22 6.96 -8.79
CA TYR A 100 13.24 7.43 -7.86
C TYR A 100 12.66 7.52 -6.43
N SER A 101 13.34 6.93 -5.46
CA SER A 101 12.90 6.84 -4.05
C SER A 101 11.52 6.21 -3.82
N GLY A 102 10.92 5.55 -4.82
CA GLY A 102 9.59 4.95 -4.71
C GLY A 102 8.43 5.95 -4.75
N ILE A 103 8.68 7.19 -5.13
CA ILE A 103 7.69 8.26 -5.21
C ILE A 103 7.04 8.21 -6.59
N CYS A 104 5.75 7.85 -6.68
CA CYS A 104 5.06 7.69 -7.96
C CYS A 104 5.02 8.96 -8.84
N LYS A 105 5.13 10.15 -8.24
CA LYS A 105 5.24 11.42 -8.98
C LYS A 105 6.66 11.79 -9.41
N ALA A 106 7.68 11.11 -8.90
CA ALA A 106 9.08 11.39 -9.25
C ALA A 106 9.41 10.96 -10.68
N ASN A 107 10.63 11.20 -11.11
CA ASN A 107 11.14 10.68 -12.37
C ASN A 107 11.52 9.18 -12.23
N PRO A 108 11.55 8.43 -13.33
CA PRO A 108 12.04 7.06 -13.31
C PRO A 108 13.52 7.03 -12.94
N MET A 109 13.96 5.94 -12.33
CA MET A 109 15.39 5.71 -12.08
C MET A 109 16.17 5.59 -13.40
N GLY A 110 17.43 5.95 -13.39
CA GLY A 110 18.33 5.76 -14.54
C GLY A 110 18.39 4.29 -15.01
N ASN A 111 18.60 3.38 -14.07
CA ASN A 111 18.35 1.94 -14.28
C ASN A 111 16.93 1.62 -13.78
N ILE A 112 16.00 1.56 -14.70
CA ILE A 112 14.57 1.43 -14.39
C ILE A 112 14.21 0.09 -13.71
N ALA A 113 14.99 -0.96 -13.96
CA ALA A 113 14.76 -2.28 -13.38
C ALA A 113 15.50 -2.50 -12.05
N ALA A 114 16.32 -1.54 -11.59
CA ALA A 114 17.23 -1.75 -10.45
C ALA A 114 16.53 -2.20 -9.15
N ARG A 115 15.28 -1.83 -8.96
CA ARG A 115 14.47 -2.17 -7.76
C ARG A 115 13.32 -3.12 -8.09
N TYR A 116 13.21 -3.57 -9.34
CA TYR A 116 12.17 -4.51 -9.76
C TYR A 116 12.76 -5.92 -9.83
N ASN A 117 12.60 -6.66 -8.75
CA ASN A 117 12.99 -8.08 -8.67
C ASN A 117 11.70 -8.91 -8.52
N PRO A 118 11.23 -9.58 -9.58
CA PRO A 118 10.00 -10.36 -9.55
C PRO A 118 9.97 -11.41 -8.45
N GLU A 119 11.05 -12.18 -8.30
CA GLU A 119 11.13 -13.24 -7.28
C GLU A 119 10.95 -12.68 -5.84
N ASP A 120 11.66 -11.60 -5.49
CA ASP A 120 11.53 -10.96 -4.18
C ASP A 120 10.13 -10.38 -3.98
N LEU A 121 9.56 -9.75 -5.00
CA LEU A 121 8.21 -9.17 -4.93
C LEU A 121 7.15 -10.26 -4.73
N VAL A 122 7.19 -11.34 -5.50
CA VAL A 122 6.27 -12.47 -5.39
C VAL A 122 6.41 -13.15 -4.02
N ASN A 123 7.63 -13.36 -3.55
CA ASN A 123 7.87 -13.93 -2.22
C ASN A 123 7.26 -13.06 -1.10
N ARG A 124 7.34 -11.73 -1.21
CA ARG A 124 6.72 -10.81 -0.24
C ARG A 124 5.20 -10.86 -0.31
N ILE A 125 4.62 -10.92 -1.50
CA ILE A 125 3.18 -11.05 -1.71
C ILE A 125 2.65 -12.30 -1.01
N TYR A 126 3.26 -13.46 -1.25
CA TYR A 126 2.82 -14.69 -0.61
C TYR A 126 3.05 -14.72 0.91
N LYS A 127 4.08 -14.05 1.42
CA LYS A 127 4.24 -13.87 2.88
C LYS A 127 3.09 -13.07 3.48
N ILE A 128 2.64 -12.00 2.82
CA ILE A 128 1.49 -11.23 3.29
C ILE A 128 0.21 -12.06 3.14
N ALA A 129 0.01 -12.70 2.00
CA ALA A 129 -1.15 -13.55 1.74
C ALA A 129 -1.29 -14.70 2.77
N SER A 130 -0.17 -15.25 3.26
CA SER A 130 -0.19 -16.31 4.27
C SER A 130 -0.73 -15.90 5.64
N ILE A 131 -0.89 -14.61 5.90
CA ILE A 131 -1.44 -14.03 7.13
C ILE A 131 -2.65 -13.13 6.85
N ALA A 132 -3.24 -13.23 5.66
CA ALA A 132 -4.32 -12.36 5.20
C ALA A 132 -5.60 -12.50 6.04
N ASP A 133 -5.85 -13.63 6.65
CA ASP A 133 -6.96 -13.87 7.59
C ASP A 133 -6.95 -12.91 8.80
N ARG A 134 -5.80 -12.32 9.11
CA ARG A 134 -5.61 -11.34 10.18
C ARG A 134 -5.51 -9.89 9.67
N ILE A 135 -5.66 -9.66 8.36
CA ILE A 135 -5.56 -8.34 7.74
C ILE A 135 -6.95 -7.93 7.21
N SER A 136 -7.38 -6.72 7.54
CA SER A 136 -8.54 -6.08 6.92
C SER A 136 -8.07 -4.88 6.12
N VAL A 137 -8.47 -4.78 4.86
CA VAL A 137 -8.08 -3.68 3.97
C VAL A 137 -9.30 -2.79 3.72
N ILE A 138 -9.14 -1.49 3.96
CA ILE A 138 -10.19 -0.48 3.87
C ILE A 138 -9.78 0.59 2.85
N HIS A 139 -10.77 1.12 2.12
CA HIS A 139 -10.58 2.25 1.21
C HIS A 139 -11.52 3.37 1.63
N SER A 140 -11.08 4.20 2.57
CA SER A 140 -11.90 5.24 3.17
C SER A 140 -11.09 6.48 3.51
N ASP A 141 -11.77 7.57 3.83
CA ASP A 141 -11.14 8.73 4.45
C ASP A 141 -10.53 8.33 5.81
N ALA A 142 -9.29 8.75 6.03
CA ALA A 142 -8.57 8.41 7.24
C ALA A 142 -9.21 8.96 8.52
N ALA A 143 -9.86 10.14 8.44
CA ALA A 143 -10.56 10.73 9.59
C ALA A 143 -11.70 9.82 10.06
N LYS A 144 -12.43 9.21 9.12
CA LYS A 144 -13.48 8.24 9.45
C LYS A 144 -12.90 6.99 10.12
N VAL A 145 -11.81 6.46 9.60
CA VAL A 145 -11.15 5.29 10.21
C VAL A 145 -10.64 5.62 11.61
N ILE A 146 -10.06 6.81 11.81
CA ILE A 146 -9.63 7.27 13.13
C ILE A 146 -10.83 7.35 14.08
N GLU A 147 -11.95 7.95 13.65
CA GLU A 147 -13.17 8.07 14.44
C GLU A 147 -13.71 6.69 14.85
N ASP A 148 -13.77 5.74 13.93
CA ASP A 148 -14.29 4.38 14.15
C ASP A 148 -13.47 3.59 15.21
N TYR A 149 -12.17 3.84 15.32
CA TYR A 149 -11.27 3.12 16.24
C TYR A 149 -10.78 3.94 17.44
N TYR A 150 -11.11 5.24 17.51
CA TYR A 150 -10.59 6.15 18.55
C TYR A 150 -10.90 5.71 19.98
N TRP A 151 -12.09 5.15 20.18
CA TRP A 151 -12.56 4.73 21.49
C TRP A 151 -12.38 3.23 21.76
N ASP A 152 -11.83 2.48 20.81
CA ASP A 152 -11.54 1.05 20.98
C ASP A 152 -10.25 0.87 21.78
N GLN A 153 -10.39 0.47 23.05
CA GLN A 153 -9.26 0.26 23.95
C GLN A 153 -8.36 -0.92 23.55
N ALA A 154 -8.86 -1.82 22.68
CA ALA A 154 -8.07 -2.93 22.13
C ALA A 154 -7.34 -2.53 20.83
N ALA A 155 -7.53 -1.31 20.34
CA ALA A 155 -6.89 -0.82 19.13
C ALA A 155 -5.73 0.15 19.43
N THR A 156 -4.67 0.05 18.63
CA THR A 156 -3.59 1.05 18.56
C THR A 156 -3.65 1.73 17.20
N LEU A 157 -3.84 3.03 17.18
CA LEU A 157 -3.80 3.85 15.97
C LEU A 157 -2.36 4.29 15.68
N PHE A 158 -1.83 3.93 14.51
CA PHE A 158 -0.55 4.42 13.99
C PHE A 158 -0.81 5.44 12.87
N ILE A 159 -0.68 6.73 13.20
CA ILE A 159 -1.06 7.84 12.34
C ILE A 159 0.21 8.45 11.73
N ASP A 160 0.50 8.12 10.46
CA ASP A 160 1.62 8.65 9.67
C ASP A 160 1.08 9.32 8.38
N PRO A 161 0.52 10.54 8.51
CA PRO A 161 -0.15 11.22 7.41
C PRO A 161 0.85 11.75 6.38
N PRO A 162 0.43 11.95 5.12
CA PRO A 162 1.24 12.62 4.12
C PRO A 162 1.62 14.03 4.57
N TYR A 163 2.86 14.44 4.27
CA TYR A 163 3.36 15.75 4.66
C TYR A 163 2.52 16.89 4.10
N TYR A 164 2.04 17.79 4.96
CA TYR A 164 1.22 18.93 4.57
C TYR A 164 1.90 19.81 3.50
N VAL A 165 3.14 20.25 3.75
CA VAL A 165 3.85 21.16 2.83
C VAL A 165 4.38 20.46 1.58
N LYS A 166 4.86 19.21 1.67
CA LYS A 166 5.44 18.45 0.57
C LYS A 166 4.47 17.44 -0.05
N GLY A 167 3.29 17.26 0.53
CA GLY A 167 2.33 16.24 0.12
C GLY A 167 1.93 16.33 -1.34
N LYS A 168 1.67 17.54 -1.84
CA LYS A 168 1.31 17.79 -3.26
C LYS A 168 2.35 17.27 -4.26
N ALA A 169 3.63 17.32 -3.90
CA ALA A 169 4.72 16.87 -4.76
C ALA A 169 5.01 15.36 -4.64
N LEU A 170 4.66 14.74 -3.52
CA LEU A 170 5.06 13.37 -3.18
C LEU A 170 3.94 12.35 -3.33
N TYR A 171 2.70 12.71 -2.96
CA TYR A 171 1.57 11.80 -2.84
C TYR A 171 0.50 12.07 -3.88
N ASN A 172 -0.23 11.03 -4.31
CA ASN A 172 -1.37 11.18 -5.22
C ASN A 172 -2.58 11.79 -4.50
N LYS A 173 -2.77 11.43 -3.24
CA LYS A 173 -3.75 12.03 -2.32
C LYS A 173 -3.00 12.79 -1.22
N PHE A 174 -3.43 13.99 -0.90
CA PHE A 174 -2.82 14.88 0.09
C PHE A 174 -3.87 15.87 0.60
N PHE A 175 -3.60 16.47 1.75
CA PHE A 175 -4.48 17.49 2.32
C PHE A 175 -4.46 18.77 1.49
N THR A 176 -5.63 19.33 1.26
CA THR A 176 -5.81 20.67 0.68
C THR A 176 -6.47 21.54 1.73
N ASP A 177 -6.16 22.85 1.70
CA ASP A 177 -6.93 23.81 2.49
C ASP A 177 -8.37 23.78 2.01
N ALA A 178 -9.32 23.63 2.96
CA ALA A 178 -10.75 23.66 2.70
C ALA A 178 -11.22 25.11 2.53
#